data_46b23fcbd9033299b0dc0f37e358b3f1
#
_entry.id   46b23fcbd9033299b0dc0f37e358b3f1
#
_cell.length_a   1.000
_cell.length_b   1.000
_cell.length_c   1.000
_cell.angle_alpha   90.00
_cell.angle_beta   90.00
_cell.angle_gamma   90.00
#
_symmetry.space_group_name_H-M   'P 1'
#
loop_
_entity.id
_entity.type
_entity.pdbx_description
1 polymer ?
#
loop_
_entity_poly.entity_id
_entity_poly.type
_entity_poly.pdbx_seq_one_letter_code
_entity_poly.pdbx_strand_id
1 'polypeptide(L)'
;FDIVMAYKRSAKGERQVGNLLYAGLEHDGKPRLQLLRWGQDGEMVAAAGLAESRSTAAGMPVAGHQTSPYGMRRHPILGYVRMHAGIDYGAAYGSPIYAVADGVVSFSGRHGGPGNYVRLEHGGGLGTGYGHMSRIAVSAGTRVRAGQVIGYVGSSGLSTGPHLHFEAYRGGQTINPAGLRFVSGPRIDGKEKNAFD
;
A
#
# COMPACT_ATOMS: atom_id res chain seq x y z
N PHE A 1 -4.01 -29.63 18.03
CA PHE A 1 -4.11 -28.18 17.80
C PHE A 1 -5.04 -27.59 18.85
N ASP A 2 -4.61 -26.49 19.47
CA ASP A 2 -5.39 -25.74 20.44
C ASP A 2 -5.86 -24.44 19.81
N ILE A 3 -7.13 -24.08 20.05
CA ILE A 3 -7.72 -22.83 19.57
C ILE A 3 -7.82 -21.85 20.74
N VAL A 4 -7.17 -20.71 20.62
CA VAL A 4 -7.19 -19.63 21.62
C VAL A 4 -7.98 -18.46 21.07
N MET A 5 -9.00 -17.99 21.81
CA MET A 5 -9.83 -16.87 21.37
C MET A 5 -9.96 -15.83 22.50
N ALA A 6 -9.84 -14.54 22.15
CA ALA A 6 -10.09 -13.44 23.07
C ALA A 6 -11.20 -12.52 22.53
N TYR A 7 -12.13 -12.16 23.40
CA TYR A 7 -13.29 -11.33 23.11
C TYR A 7 -13.29 -10.03 23.90
N LYS A 8 -13.87 -8.99 23.33
CA LYS A 8 -14.12 -7.73 24.05
C LYS A 8 -15.16 -7.99 25.17
N ARG A 9 -14.83 -7.62 26.40
CA ARG A 9 -15.76 -7.74 27.54
C ARG A 9 -16.83 -6.66 27.44
N SER A 10 -18.10 -7.02 27.68
CA SER A 10 -19.18 -6.05 27.82
C SER A 10 -19.00 -5.23 29.11
N ALA A 11 -19.25 -3.93 29.06
CA ALA A 11 -19.15 -3.04 30.22
C ALA A 11 -20.19 -3.31 31.31
N LYS A 12 -21.21 -4.14 31.04
CA LYS A 12 -22.33 -4.46 31.97
C LYS A 12 -22.21 -5.80 32.71
N GLY A 13 -21.04 -6.47 32.66
CA GLY A 13 -20.82 -7.70 33.43
C GLY A 13 -21.61 -8.93 32.95
N GLU A 14 -22.48 -8.82 31.98
CA GLU A 14 -23.18 -9.94 31.37
C GLU A 14 -22.22 -10.72 30.45
N ARG A 15 -22.30 -12.05 30.46
CA ARG A 15 -21.59 -12.94 29.55
C ARG A 15 -22.15 -12.83 28.10
N GLN A 16 -22.18 -11.66 27.55
CA GLN A 16 -22.36 -11.51 26.10
C GLN A 16 -21.00 -11.68 25.45
N VAL A 17 -20.91 -12.66 24.56
CA VAL A 17 -19.76 -12.84 23.67
C VAL A 17 -19.67 -11.58 22.81
N GLY A 18 -18.77 -10.68 23.18
CA GLY A 18 -18.51 -9.45 22.40
C GLY A 18 -17.76 -9.77 21.12
N ASN A 19 -17.39 -8.73 20.38
CA ASN A 19 -16.63 -8.91 19.16
C ASN A 19 -15.32 -9.65 19.42
N LEU A 20 -15.03 -10.67 18.61
CA LEU A 20 -13.76 -11.39 18.61
C LEU A 20 -12.62 -10.43 18.35
N LEU A 21 -11.64 -10.37 19.25
CA LEU A 21 -10.46 -9.51 19.13
C LEU A 21 -9.23 -10.28 18.67
N TYR A 22 -9.16 -11.56 18.98
CA TYR A 22 -8.04 -12.43 18.68
C TYR A 22 -8.52 -13.85 18.48
N ALA A 23 -7.97 -14.54 17.47
CA ALA A 23 -8.11 -15.98 17.27
C ALA A 23 -6.71 -16.55 16.96
N GLY A 24 -6.31 -17.59 17.65
CA GLY A 24 -5.03 -18.27 17.47
C GLY A 24 -5.20 -19.76 17.30
N LEU A 25 -4.42 -20.36 16.40
CA LEU A 25 -4.22 -21.79 16.28
C LEU A 25 -2.81 -22.11 16.78
N GLU A 26 -2.70 -22.99 17.77
CA GLU A 26 -1.42 -23.41 18.36
C GLU A 26 -1.19 -24.91 18.16
N HIS A 27 0.07 -25.29 18.03
CA HIS A 27 0.50 -26.68 18.01
C HIS A 27 1.76 -26.82 18.85
N ASP A 28 1.74 -27.70 19.85
CA ASP A 28 2.80 -27.90 20.85
C ASP A 28 3.20 -26.58 21.54
N GLY A 29 2.20 -25.75 21.93
CA GLY A 29 2.42 -24.46 22.57
C GLY A 29 3.08 -23.40 21.69
N LYS A 30 3.18 -23.65 20.36
CA LYS A 30 3.72 -22.71 19.38
C LYS A 30 2.60 -22.19 18.51
N PRO A 31 2.46 -20.87 18.36
CA PRO A 31 1.45 -20.29 17.48
C PRO A 31 1.74 -20.66 16.02
N ARG A 32 0.73 -21.18 15.34
CA ARG A 32 0.76 -21.50 13.90
C ARG A 32 0.01 -20.46 13.08
N LEU A 33 -1.09 -19.96 13.63
CA LEU A 33 -1.87 -18.88 13.05
C LEU A 33 -2.33 -17.97 14.18
N GLN A 34 -2.21 -16.69 14.03
CA GLN A 34 -2.71 -15.70 14.96
C GLN A 34 -3.42 -14.60 14.18
N LEU A 35 -4.67 -14.37 14.49
CA LEU A 35 -5.52 -13.37 13.87
C LEU A 35 -5.88 -12.30 14.91
N LEU A 36 -5.71 -11.06 14.56
CA LEU A 36 -6.08 -9.89 15.37
C LEU A 36 -7.16 -9.10 14.64
N ARG A 37 -8.17 -8.64 15.38
CA ARG A 37 -9.13 -7.68 14.85
C ARG A 37 -8.48 -6.31 14.77
N TRP A 38 -8.39 -5.75 13.56
CA TRP A 38 -7.69 -4.50 13.32
C TRP A 38 -8.56 -3.48 12.57
N GLY A 39 -8.28 -2.18 12.80
CA GLY A 39 -8.95 -1.06 12.11
C GLY A 39 -10.37 -0.78 12.57
N GLN A 40 -10.97 0.27 12.03
CA GLN A 40 -12.36 0.67 12.33
C GLN A 40 -13.37 -0.32 11.74
N ASP A 41 -13.02 -0.98 10.64
CA ASP A 41 -13.88 -1.95 9.95
C ASP A 41 -13.85 -3.33 10.60
N GLY A 42 -12.96 -3.52 11.58
CA GLY A 42 -12.87 -4.74 12.39
C GLY A 42 -12.48 -6.00 11.61
N GLU A 43 -11.70 -5.87 10.55
CA GLU A 43 -11.15 -7.01 9.82
C GLU A 43 -10.18 -7.83 10.67
N MET A 44 -10.21 -9.17 10.51
CA MET A 44 -9.24 -10.07 11.13
C MET A 44 -7.96 -10.12 10.30
N VAL A 45 -6.83 -9.78 10.89
CA VAL A 45 -5.52 -9.71 10.22
C VAL A 45 -4.57 -10.68 10.89
N ALA A 46 -3.77 -11.42 10.11
CA ALA A 46 -2.78 -12.33 10.67
C ALA A 46 -1.69 -11.54 11.42
N ALA A 47 -1.47 -11.90 12.70
CA ALA A 47 -0.44 -11.26 13.54
C ALA A 47 0.98 -11.46 12.98
N ALA A 48 1.26 -12.58 12.34
CA ALA A 48 2.52 -12.83 11.62
C ALA A 48 2.73 -11.83 10.47
N GLY A 49 1.66 -11.35 9.81
CA GLY A 49 1.72 -10.28 8.81
C GLY A 49 2.12 -8.92 9.40
N LEU A 50 1.91 -8.71 10.69
CA LEU A 50 2.39 -7.52 11.41
C LEU A 50 3.87 -7.64 11.82
N ALA A 51 4.38 -8.89 11.97
CA ALA A 51 5.73 -9.15 12.46
C ALA A 51 6.75 -9.53 11.36
N GLU A 52 6.35 -10.09 10.24
CA GLU A 52 7.23 -10.71 9.25
C GLU A 52 7.08 -10.23 7.80
N SER A 53 6.58 -9.05 7.55
CA SER A 53 6.74 -8.43 6.23
C SER A 53 8.18 -7.97 5.98
N ARG A 54 9.14 -8.88 6.13
CA ARG A 54 10.48 -8.79 5.55
C ARG A 54 10.52 -9.43 4.16
N SER A 55 9.55 -9.16 3.32
CA SER A 55 9.73 -9.32 1.89
C SER A 55 10.40 -8.06 1.38
N THR A 56 11.66 -8.14 1.02
CA THR A 56 12.49 -7.05 0.46
C THR A 56 11.98 -6.51 -0.88
N ALA A 57 10.86 -7.02 -1.37
CA ALA A 57 10.15 -6.52 -2.57
C ALA A 57 8.78 -5.90 -2.25
N ALA A 58 8.17 -6.13 -1.08
CA ALA A 58 6.91 -5.54 -0.68
C ALA A 58 7.16 -4.12 -0.14
N GLY A 59 6.75 -3.10 -0.89
CA GLY A 59 6.90 -1.69 -0.50
C GLY A 59 7.72 -0.82 -1.45
N MET A 60 8.47 -1.41 -2.38
CA MET A 60 9.13 -0.65 -3.45
C MET A 60 8.20 -0.57 -4.67
N PRO A 61 7.88 0.65 -5.13
CA PRO A 61 6.96 0.83 -6.26
C PRO A 61 7.57 0.41 -7.61
N VAL A 62 8.88 0.31 -7.69
CA VAL A 62 9.63 -0.10 -8.89
C VAL A 62 11.00 -0.65 -8.52
N ALA A 63 11.54 -1.56 -9.31
CA ALA A 63 12.94 -1.98 -9.21
C ALA A 63 13.85 -0.86 -9.75
N GLY A 64 14.39 -0.04 -8.85
CA GLY A 64 15.17 1.15 -9.19
C GLY A 64 15.86 1.75 -7.96
N HIS A 65 16.50 2.89 -8.16
CA HIS A 65 17.15 3.64 -7.08
C HIS A 65 16.57 5.05 -7.00
N GLN A 66 16.55 5.64 -5.81
CA GLN A 66 16.08 7.00 -5.63
C GLN A 66 17.02 7.99 -6.32
N THR A 67 16.48 8.83 -7.20
CA THR A 67 17.21 9.87 -7.94
C THR A 67 16.92 11.28 -7.45
N SER A 68 15.73 11.51 -6.84
CA SER A 68 15.35 12.79 -6.28
C SER A 68 14.46 12.64 -5.07
N PRO A 69 14.74 13.37 -3.95
CA PRO A 69 13.94 13.32 -2.75
C PRO A 69 12.68 14.20 -2.84
N TYR A 70 11.75 13.97 -1.90
CA TYR A 70 10.64 14.87 -1.58
C TYR A 70 11.17 16.18 -0.97
N GLY A 71 10.56 17.32 -1.31
CA GLY A 71 10.88 18.60 -0.69
C GLY A 71 11.12 19.72 -1.69
N MET A 72 11.53 20.89 -1.16
CA MET A 72 11.84 22.06 -1.98
C MET A 72 13.12 21.82 -2.79
N ARG A 73 13.03 21.92 -4.11
CA ARG A 73 14.20 21.82 -5.01
C ARG A 73 14.07 22.69 -6.25
N ARG A 74 15.19 22.99 -6.89
CA ARG A 74 15.16 23.63 -8.20
C ARG A 74 14.63 22.63 -9.23
N HIS A 75 13.55 23.01 -9.92
CA HIS A 75 12.94 22.15 -10.92
C HIS A 75 13.85 22.03 -12.15
N PRO A 76 14.19 20.80 -12.61
CA PRO A 76 15.18 20.61 -13.67
C PRO A 76 14.77 21.21 -15.03
N ILE A 77 13.46 21.28 -15.32
CA ILE A 77 12.94 21.83 -16.57
C ILE A 77 12.56 23.30 -16.41
N LEU A 78 11.87 23.66 -15.30
CA LEU A 78 11.29 24.98 -15.12
C LEU A 78 12.29 26.01 -14.54
N GLY A 79 13.39 25.53 -13.95
CA GLY A 79 14.52 26.36 -13.49
C GLY A 79 14.30 27.15 -12.19
N TYR A 80 13.10 27.18 -11.62
CA TYR A 80 12.82 27.84 -10.33
C TYR A 80 12.64 26.83 -9.20
N VAL A 81 12.73 27.31 -7.96
CA VAL A 81 12.55 26.48 -6.76
C VAL A 81 11.06 26.20 -6.55
N ARG A 82 10.71 24.92 -6.44
CA ARG A 82 9.34 24.46 -6.15
C ARG A 82 9.35 23.21 -5.30
N MET A 83 8.20 22.94 -4.71
CA MET A 83 7.95 21.70 -3.99
C MET A 83 7.93 20.51 -4.96
N HIS A 84 8.76 19.49 -4.66
CA HIS A 84 8.69 18.16 -5.25
C HIS A 84 7.82 17.30 -4.35
N ALA A 85 6.60 17.00 -4.80
CA ALA A 85 5.55 16.38 -4.00
C ALA A 85 5.72 14.87 -3.82
N GLY A 86 6.81 14.29 -4.35
CA GLY A 86 7.07 12.86 -4.31
C GLY A 86 8.56 12.53 -4.24
N ILE A 87 8.86 11.28 -4.50
CA ILE A 87 10.23 10.75 -4.68
C ILE A 87 10.34 10.25 -6.11
N ASP A 88 11.45 10.57 -6.79
CA ASP A 88 11.74 10.03 -8.10
C ASP A 88 12.63 8.79 -7.98
N TYR A 89 12.23 7.70 -8.67
CA TYR A 89 13.00 6.47 -8.79
C TYR A 89 13.44 6.28 -10.24
N GLY A 90 14.76 6.33 -10.48
CA GLY A 90 15.34 5.98 -11.77
C GLY A 90 15.19 4.48 -12.04
N ALA A 91 14.58 4.17 -13.19
CA ALA A 91 14.37 2.80 -13.64
C ALA A 91 14.30 2.75 -15.17
N ALA A 92 14.60 1.61 -15.78
CA ALA A 92 14.55 1.45 -17.22
C ALA A 92 13.14 1.68 -17.77
N TYR A 93 13.04 2.29 -18.96
CA TYR A 93 11.77 2.46 -19.66
C TYR A 93 11.06 1.10 -19.84
N GLY A 94 9.77 1.05 -19.51
CA GLY A 94 8.98 -0.18 -19.59
C GLY A 94 9.11 -1.11 -18.37
N SER A 95 9.93 -0.78 -17.35
CA SER A 95 9.96 -1.53 -16.11
C SER A 95 8.59 -1.54 -15.43
N PRO A 96 8.15 -2.66 -14.85
CA PRO A 96 6.85 -2.74 -14.19
C PRO A 96 6.82 -1.87 -12.92
N ILE A 97 5.71 -1.17 -12.74
CA ILE A 97 5.39 -0.38 -11.55
C ILE A 97 4.36 -1.16 -10.73
N TYR A 98 4.62 -1.30 -9.45
CA TYR A 98 3.82 -2.10 -8.52
C TYR A 98 3.05 -1.23 -7.53
N ALA A 99 1.83 -1.65 -7.18
CA ALA A 99 1.11 -1.11 -6.04
C ALA A 99 1.87 -1.43 -4.74
N VAL A 100 2.19 -0.43 -3.93
CA VAL A 100 2.95 -0.61 -2.67
C VAL A 100 2.12 -1.24 -1.55
N ALA A 101 0.79 -1.18 -1.66
CA ALA A 101 -0.16 -1.76 -0.71
C ALA A 101 -1.47 -2.12 -1.44
N ASP A 102 -2.32 -2.90 -0.79
CA ASP A 102 -3.70 -3.14 -1.23
C ASP A 102 -4.46 -1.82 -1.30
N GLY A 103 -5.35 -1.68 -2.27
CA GLY A 103 -6.11 -0.43 -2.42
C GLY A 103 -7.11 -0.46 -3.56
N VAL A 104 -7.73 0.70 -3.78
CA VAL A 104 -8.63 0.95 -4.90
C VAL A 104 -8.05 2.07 -5.76
N VAL A 105 -8.06 1.89 -7.07
CA VAL A 105 -7.66 2.93 -8.03
C VAL A 105 -8.68 4.07 -7.98
N SER A 106 -8.29 5.21 -7.41
CA SER A 106 -9.14 6.41 -7.36
C SER A 106 -9.01 7.27 -8.63
N PHE A 107 -7.86 7.17 -9.32
CA PHE A 107 -7.63 7.84 -10.59
C PHE A 107 -6.71 7.04 -11.49
N SER A 108 -6.97 7.04 -12.79
CA SER A 108 -6.15 6.41 -13.82
C SER A 108 -6.30 7.18 -15.13
N GLY A 109 -5.22 7.81 -15.61
CA GLY A 109 -5.27 8.61 -16.82
C GLY A 109 -4.17 9.66 -16.91
N ARG A 110 -4.34 10.64 -17.80
CA ARG A 110 -3.39 11.76 -17.95
C ARG A 110 -3.66 12.83 -16.89
N HIS A 111 -2.62 13.23 -16.16
CA HIS A 111 -2.69 14.19 -15.05
C HIS A 111 -1.57 15.23 -15.12
N GLY A 112 -1.79 16.33 -15.80
CA GLY A 112 -0.89 17.49 -15.84
C GLY A 112 0.60 17.16 -15.93
N GLY A 113 1.41 17.70 -15.02
CA GLY A 113 2.85 17.47 -14.95
C GLY A 113 3.28 16.02 -14.82
N PRO A 114 2.66 15.20 -13.95
CA PRO A 114 2.94 13.77 -13.83
C PRO A 114 2.66 12.92 -15.08
N GLY A 115 1.99 13.45 -16.11
CA GLY A 115 1.71 12.72 -17.35
C GLY A 115 0.71 11.58 -17.16
N ASN A 116 1.02 10.38 -17.63
CA ASN A 116 0.21 9.20 -17.36
C ASN A 116 0.38 8.81 -15.89
N TYR A 117 -0.73 8.75 -15.16
CA TYR A 117 -0.74 8.71 -13.71
C TYR A 117 -1.82 7.76 -13.18
N VAL A 118 -1.47 7.06 -12.11
CA VAL A 118 -2.39 6.24 -11.31
C VAL A 118 -2.36 6.73 -9.88
N ARG A 119 -3.53 6.86 -9.25
CA ARG A 119 -3.68 7.12 -7.81
C ARG A 119 -4.43 5.99 -7.15
N LEU A 120 -3.90 5.51 -6.04
CA LEU A 120 -4.50 4.49 -5.19
C LEU A 120 -4.93 5.08 -3.84
N GLU A 121 -6.05 4.61 -3.33
CA GLU A 121 -6.48 4.83 -1.94
C GLU A 121 -6.34 3.52 -1.17
N HIS A 122 -5.67 3.56 0.00
CA HIS A 122 -5.31 2.39 0.81
C HIS A 122 -6.10 2.26 2.12
N GLY A 123 -7.11 3.12 2.32
CA GLY A 123 -7.82 3.23 3.59
C GLY A 123 -7.10 4.11 4.61
N GLY A 124 -7.81 4.47 5.70
CA GLY A 124 -7.27 5.35 6.74
C GLY A 124 -6.81 6.73 6.27
N GLY A 125 -7.31 7.22 5.11
CA GLY A 125 -6.90 8.46 4.49
C GLY A 125 -5.51 8.44 3.86
N LEU A 126 -4.87 7.26 3.74
CA LEU A 126 -3.60 7.07 3.04
C LEU A 126 -3.84 6.80 1.56
N GLY A 127 -3.11 7.48 0.71
CA GLY A 127 -3.10 7.24 -0.73
C GLY A 127 -1.70 7.30 -1.31
N THR A 128 -1.52 6.74 -2.51
CA THR A 128 -0.27 6.82 -3.28
C THR A 128 -0.51 7.19 -4.72
N GLY A 129 0.47 7.87 -5.32
CA GLY A 129 0.44 8.32 -6.70
C GLY A 129 1.67 7.84 -7.49
N TYR A 130 1.48 7.54 -8.76
CA TYR A 130 2.48 6.95 -9.63
C TYR A 130 2.45 7.65 -10.99
N GLY A 131 3.48 8.46 -11.27
CA GLY A 131 3.55 9.32 -12.44
C GLY A 131 4.57 8.89 -13.48
N HIS A 132 4.57 9.62 -14.59
CA HIS A 132 5.44 9.49 -15.76
C HIS A 132 5.37 8.14 -16.47
N MET A 133 4.26 7.40 -16.30
CA MET A 133 4.10 6.08 -16.91
C MET A 133 4.16 6.13 -18.44
N SER A 134 4.73 5.10 -19.06
CA SER A 134 4.59 4.84 -20.50
C SER A 134 3.23 4.26 -20.82
N ARG A 135 2.73 3.35 -19.97
CA ARG A 135 1.45 2.66 -20.11
C ARG A 135 0.83 2.40 -18.75
N ILE A 136 -0.46 2.62 -18.62
CA ILE A 136 -1.27 2.28 -17.45
C ILE A 136 -1.86 0.88 -17.66
N ALA A 137 -1.89 0.06 -16.62
CA ALA A 137 -2.39 -1.31 -16.65
C ALA A 137 -3.69 -1.54 -15.86
N VAL A 138 -4.23 -0.49 -15.22
CA VAL A 138 -5.43 -0.55 -14.37
C VAL A 138 -6.37 0.62 -14.66
N SER A 139 -7.65 0.46 -14.36
CA SER A 139 -8.67 1.50 -14.52
C SER A 139 -9.18 1.99 -13.17
N ALA A 140 -9.73 3.21 -13.12
CA ALA A 140 -10.38 3.74 -11.92
C ALA A 140 -11.49 2.79 -11.44
N GLY A 141 -11.63 2.64 -10.13
CA GLY A 141 -12.53 1.69 -9.47
C GLY A 141 -11.96 0.27 -9.30
N THR A 142 -10.85 -0.07 -9.97
CA THR A 142 -10.22 -1.39 -9.83
C THR A 142 -9.62 -1.57 -8.44
N ARG A 143 -9.89 -2.71 -7.80
CA ARG A 143 -9.17 -3.15 -6.60
C ARG A 143 -7.83 -3.75 -7.00
N VAL A 144 -6.74 -3.33 -6.34
CA VAL A 144 -5.39 -3.84 -6.56
C VAL A 144 -4.81 -4.40 -5.27
N ARG A 145 -3.93 -5.38 -5.40
CA ARG A 145 -3.18 -5.96 -4.28
C ARG A 145 -1.77 -5.37 -4.24
N ALA A 146 -1.15 -5.36 -3.07
CA ALA A 146 0.27 -5.08 -2.93
C ALA A 146 1.09 -5.98 -3.87
N GLY A 147 2.06 -5.38 -4.58
CA GLY A 147 2.86 -6.09 -5.59
C GLY A 147 2.18 -6.32 -6.93
N GLN A 148 0.91 -5.93 -7.11
CA GLN A 148 0.26 -6.01 -8.42
C GLN A 148 0.81 -4.95 -9.37
N VAL A 149 1.06 -5.32 -10.63
CA VAL A 149 1.48 -4.37 -11.68
C VAL A 149 0.32 -3.43 -12.01
N ILE A 150 0.56 -2.12 -11.90
CA ILE A 150 -0.42 -1.06 -12.15
C ILE A 150 -0.07 -0.20 -13.37
N GLY A 151 1.16 -0.34 -13.89
CA GLY A 151 1.65 0.36 -15.07
C GLY A 151 3.11 0.09 -15.32
N TYR A 152 3.71 0.89 -16.19
CA TYR A 152 5.09 0.71 -16.63
C TYR A 152 5.81 2.05 -16.68
N VAL A 153 7.08 2.06 -16.31
CA VAL A 153 7.94 3.25 -16.32
C VAL A 153 8.00 3.88 -17.70
N GLY A 154 7.91 5.19 -17.72
CA GLY A 154 8.01 5.99 -18.92
C GLY A 154 8.69 7.32 -18.67
N SER A 155 8.36 8.31 -19.50
CA SER A 155 8.82 9.69 -19.42
C SER A 155 7.72 10.64 -19.90
N SER A 156 6.46 10.32 -19.59
CA SER A 156 5.31 11.14 -19.98
C SER A 156 5.17 12.38 -19.09
N GLY A 157 4.58 13.46 -19.60
CA GLY A 157 4.43 14.72 -18.88
C GLY A 157 5.72 15.53 -18.77
N LEU A 158 5.93 16.22 -17.65
CA LEU A 158 7.12 17.02 -17.36
C LEU A 158 8.23 16.14 -16.79
N SER A 159 8.91 15.39 -17.65
CA SER A 159 9.96 14.45 -17.32
C SER A 159 11.19 14.68 -18.18
N THR A 160 12.39 14.52 -17.59
CA THR A 160 13.69 14.64 -18.30
C THR A 160 14.23 13.32 -18.83
N GLY A 161 13.59 12.21 -18.46
CA GLY A 161 14.01 10.87 -18.85
C GLY A 161 13.22 9.79 -18.10
N PRO A 162 13.46 8.49 -18.38
CA PRO A 162 12.72 7.41 -17.79
C PRO A 162 12.89 7.34 -16.26
N HIS A 163 11.79 7.51 -15.52
CA HIS A 163 11.73 7.36 -14.07
C HIS A 163 10.27 7.19 -13.61
N LEU A 164 10.08 6.72 -12.39
CA LEU A 164 8.81 6.76 -11.67
C LEU A 164 8.82 7.96 -10.73
N HIS A 165 7.84 8.85 -10.85
CA HIS A 165 7.49 9.83 -9.83
C HIS A 165 6.49 9.18 -8.87
N PHE A 166 6.89 9.01 -7.60
CA PHE A 166 6.10 8.35 -6.58
C PHE A 166 5.68 9.31 -5.47
N GLU A 167 4.38 9.46 -5.26
CA GLU A 167 3.79 10.35 -4.26
C GLU A 167 3.09 9.55 -3.16
N ALA A 168 2.99 10.16 -1.98
CA ALA A 168 2.14 9.68 -0.89
C ALA A 168 1.24 10.79 -0.37
N TYR A 169 0.04 10.42 0.06
CA TYR A 169 -0.99 11.32 0.53
C TYR A 169 -1.52 10.88 1.88
N ARG A 170 -1.85 11.85 2.73
CA ARG A 170 -2.64 11.62 3.95
C ARG A 170 -3.69 12.71 4.08
N GLY A 171 -4.97 12.31 4.17
CA GLY A 171 -6.07 13.28 4.19
C GLY A 171 -6.11 14.20 2.96
N GLY A 172 -5.69 13.71 1.79
CA GLY A 172 -5.63 14.48 0.54
C GLY A 172 -4.39 15.35 0.35
N GLN A 173 -3.55 15.53 1.38
CA GLN A 173 -2.31 16.31 1.29
C GLN A 173 -1.11 15.41 1.02
N THR A 174 -0.15 15.88 0.20
CA THR A 174 1.10 15.16 -0.05
C THR A 174 1.98 15.13 1.19
N ILE A 175 2.54 13.97 1.47
CA ILE A 175 3.49 13.74 2.55
C ILE A 175 4.77 13.12 2.02
N ASN A 176 5.86 13.19 2.79
CA ASN A 176 7.12 12.56 2.39
C ASN A 176 6.99 11.03 2.35
N PRO A 177 7.14 10.38 1.18
CA PRO A 177 7.03 8.93 1.07
C PRO A 177 8.16 8.15 1.76
N ALA A 178 9.34 8.76 1.97
CA ALA A 178 10.54 8.08 2.48
C ALA A 178 10.37 7.47 3.88
N GLY A 179 9.44 7.99 4.68
CA GLY A 179 9.14 7.50 6.04
C GLY A 179 8.03 6.45 6.10
N LEU A 180 7.38 6.14 4.98
CA LEU A 180 6.25 5.23 4.96
C LEU A 180 6.72 3.78 4.85
N ARG A 181 6.18 2.93 5.71
CA ARG A 181 6.32 1.48 5.62
C ARG A 181 4.98 0.91 5.20
N PHE A 182 4.93 0.34 4.02
CA PHE A 182 3.75 -0.37 3.53
C PHE A 182 3.87 -1.83 3.98
N VAL A 183 2.92 -2.27 4.78
CA VAL A 183 2.86 -3.64 5.28
C VAL A 183 1.87 -4.41 4.41
N SER A 184 2.35 -5.41 3.68
CA SER A 184 1.50 -6.37 2.99
C SER A 184 1.22 -7.52 3.95
N GLY A 185 0.03 -7.55 4.55
CA GLY A 185 -0.41 -8.71 5.33
C GLY A 185 -0.94 -9.82 4.42
N PRO A 186 -0.73 -11.10 4.74
CA PRO A 186 -1.48 -12.18 4.09
C PRO A 186 -2.97 -11.98 4.40
N ARG A 187 -3.78 -11.72 3.39
CA ARG A 187 -5.24 -11.82 3.50
C ARG A 187 -5.62 -13.30 3.49
N ILE A 188 -6.40 -13.72 4.47
CA ILE A 188 -7.08 -15.00 4.42
C ILE A 188 -8.09 -14.91 3.29
N ASP A 189 -7.93 -15.76 2.29
CA ASP A 189 -8.86 -15.87 1.18
C ASP A 189 -10.22 -16.34 1.73
N GLY A 190 -11.35 -15.84 1.16
CA GLY A 190 -12.70 -16.15 1.66
C GLY A 190 -13.03 -17.65 1.72
N LYS A 191 -12.22 -18.51 1.08
CA LYS A 191 -12.29 -19.96 1.22
C LYS A 191 -11.75 -20.49 2.55
N GLU A 192 -10.76 -19.80 3.13
CA GLU A 192 -10.22 -20.15 4.46
C GLU A 192 -11.13 -19.65 5.59
N LYS A 193 -11.92 -18.58 5.33
CA LYS A 193 -12.92 -18.08 6.29
C LYS A 193 -14.04 -19.08 6.54
N ASN A 194 -14.44 -19.86 5.52
CA ASN A 194 -15.48 -20.89 5.63
C ASN A 194 -14.99 -22.21 6.25
N ALA A 195 -13.71 -22.32 6.60
CA ALA A 195 -13.20 -23.48 7.32
C ALA A 195 -13.37 -23.37 8.84
N PHE A 196 -13.90 -22.22 9.32
CA PHE A 196 -14.10 -21.92 10.73
C PHE A 196 -15.60 -21.73 11.11
N ASP A 197 -16.52 -21.91 10.17
CA ASP A 197 -17.96 -22.08 10.41
C ASP A 197 -18.29 -23.60 10.47
#